data_e3d2389a78156b04b3a690a98971d5d3
#
_entry.id   e3d2389a78156b04b3a690a98971d5d3
#
_cell.length_a   1.000
_cell.length_b   1.000
_cell.length_c   1.000
_cell.angle_alpha   90.00
_cell.angle_beta   90.00
_cell.angle_gamma   90.00
#
_symmetry.space_group_name_H-M   'P 1'
#
loop_
_entity.id
_entity.type
_entity.pdbx_description
1 polymer ?
#
loop_
_entity_poly.entity_id
_entity_poly.type
_entity_poly.pdbx_seq_one_letter_code
_entity_poly.pdbx_strand_id
1 'polypeptide(L)'
;MRVLRLLADFPPFRWATYLLTAVSERLLPRSVREDAPLVSEEELLAVADRALAAQSIDEEEHDLIESVIAFGDTLVREVMVPRPDMVSIDSRCSVQVALEQAVSHGYSRVPVCDAGIDDIVGVVHVKDLVTAQLDGRGDCVASDLARNATFVPETKPADDLMRQMQSERFHMAMVVDEYGGTAGLVTMEDLLEEVFGEIVDEFDREEPLSQPLACGGLRVHGRMPVDELNELLDETLPDGDWDTVGGLIFDALGHVPEVGETVELAGRQFGVEQVVGRRITRVRIGAPTGRQ
;
A
#
# COMPACT_ATOMS: atom_id res chain seq x y z
N MET A 1 -3.77 4.54 -58.94
CA MET A 1 -3.74 3.32 -58.09
C MET A 1 -3.78 1.98 -58.84
N ARG A 2 -4.08 1.91 -60.14
CA ARG A 2 -4.08 0.63 -60.92
C ARG A 2 -2.72 0.23 -61.48
N VAL A 3 -1.77 1.13 -61.63
CA VAL A 3 -0.43 0.88 -62.22
C VAL A 3 0.52 0.23 -61.20
N LEU A 4 0.39 0.51 -59.90
CA LEU A 4 1.24 -0.11 -58.85
C LEU A 4 0.94 -1.59 -58.59
N ARG A 5 -0.27 -2.08 -58.91
CA ARG A 5 -0.62 -3.50 -58.76
C ARG A 5 -0.08 -4.36 -59.89
N LEU A 6 0.14 -3.81 -61.07
CA LEU A 6 0.68 -4.53 -62.24
C LEU A 6 2.20 -4.76 -62.15
N LEU A 7 2.94 -3.94 -61.38
CA LEU A 7 4.38 -4.09 -61.14
C LEU A 7 4.71 -5.12 -60.05
N ALA A 8 3.76 -5.40 -59.14
CA ALA A 8 3.96 -6.37 -58.08
C ALA A 8 3.85 -7.82 -58.53
N ASP A 9 3.23 -8.08 -59.69
CA ASP A 9 3.04 -9.42 -60.25
C ASP A 9 4.10 -9.84 -61.28
N PHE A 10 5.11 -9.02 -61.52
CA PHE A 10 6.21 -9.36 -62.43
C PHE A 10 7.20 -10.31 -61.74
N PRO A 11 7.47 -11.50 -62.32
CA PRO A 11 8.28 -12.56 -61.67
C PRO A 11 9.64 -12.10 -61.09
N PRO A 12 10.41 -11.20 -61.73
CA PRO A 12 11.69 -10.75 -61.18
C PRO A 12 11.54 -9.84 -59.96
N PHE A 13 10.38 -9.12 -59.76
CA PHE A 13 10.16 -8.25 -58.63
C PHE A 13 9.77 -9.04 -57.37
N ARG A 14 9.09 -10.15 -57.51
CA ARG A 14 8.82 -11.07 -56.39
C ARG A 14 10.09 -11.72 -55.86
N TRP A 15 11.05 -12.00 -56.70
CA TRP A 15 12.34 -12.53 -56.28
C TRP A 15 13.18 -11.47 -55.55
N ALA A 16 13.14 -10.21 -55.97
CA ALA A 16 13.84 -9.12 -55.32
C ALA A 16 13.26 -8.81 -53.92
N THR A 17 11.93 -8.84 -53.77
CA THR A 17 11.30 -8.69 -52.43
C THR A 17 11.59 -9.86 -51.53
N TYR A 18 11.58 -11.10 -52.03
CA TYR A 18 11.98 -12.30 -51.27
C TYR A 18 13.46 -12.25 -50.86
N LEU A 19 14.34 -11.77 -51.73
CA LEU A 19 15.76 -11.64 -51.42
C LEU A 19 16.04 -10.51 -50.44
N LEU A 20 15.32 -9.39 -50.50
CA LEU A 20 15.41 -8.29 -49.53
C LEU A 20 14.90 -8.68 -48.14
N THR A 21 13.78 -9.39 -48.05
CA THR A 21 13.27 -9.91 -46.77
C THR A 21 14.18 -10.99 -46.21
N ALA A 22 14.70 -11.92 -47.00
CA ALA A 22 15.62 -12.95 -46.56
C ALA A 22 17.00 -12.40 -46.14
N VAL A 23 17.46 -11.32 -46.73
CA VAL A 23 18.70 -10.64 -46.37
C VAL A 23 18.49 -9.75 -45.12
N SER A 24 17.34 -9.10 -44.98
CA SER A 24 17.04 -8.34 -43.79
C SER A 24 16.87 -9.26 -42.55
N GLU A 25 16.31 -10.45 -42.74
CA GLU A 25 16.20 -11.46 -41.66
C GLU A 25 17.54 -12.09 -41.26
N ARG A 26 18.56 -12.04 -42.17
CA ARG A 26 19.89 -12.60 -41.89
C ARG A 26 20.88 -11.56 -41.34
N LEU A 27 20.63 -10.27 -41.56
CA LEU A 27 21.52 -9.16 -41.15
C LEU A 27 21.15 -8.56 -39.79
N LEU A 28 19.95 -8.80 -39.30
CA LEU A 28 19.58 -8.43 -37.93
C LEU A 28 20.03 -9.56 -36.98
N PRO A 29 20.94 -9.27 -36.03
CA PRO A 29 21.31 -10.26 -35.02
C PRO A 29 20.06 -10.72 -34.28
N ARG A 30 19.90 -12.04 -34.11
CA ARG A 30 18.78 -12.68 -33.42
C ARG A 30 18.59 -12.18 -31.99
N SER A 31 19.60 -11.49 -31.41
CA SER A 31 19.58 -10.90 -30.08
C SER A 31 18.77 -9.60 -29.96
N VAL A 32 18.28 -9.03 -31.06
CA VAL A 32 17.44 -7.80 -31.04
C VAL A 32 15.94 -8.13 -31.09
N ARG A 33 15.58 -9.42 -31.21
CA ARG A 33 14.18 -9.84 -31.42
C ARG A 33 13.46 -10.41 -30.21
N GLU A 34 14.15 -10.62 -29.07
CA GLU A 34 13.53 -11.37 -27.96
C GLU A 34 13.33 -10.60 -26.65
N ASP A 35 13.93 -9.40 -26.44
CA ASP A 35 13.92 -8.74 -25.13
C ASP A 35 13.62 -7.24 -25.11
N ALA A 36 13.12 -6.64 -26.18
CA ALA A 36 12.55 -5.30 -26.03
C ALA A 36 11.05 -5.46 -25.79
N PRO A 37 10.49 -5.03 -24.66
CA PRO A 37 9.05 -4.95 -24.49
C PRO A 37 8.47 -4.13 -25.63
N LEU A 38 7.42 -4.64 -26.26
CA LEU A 38 6.76 -4.00 -27.42
C LEU A 38 6.24 -2.60 -27.06
N VAL A 39 6.10 -2.32 -25.79
CA VAL A 39 5.69 -1.04 -25.18
C VAL A 39 6.51 -0.86 -23.91
N SER A 40 7.13 0.28 -23.69
CA SER A 40 7.83 0.60 -22.43
C SER A 40 6.82 0.99 -21.35
N GLU A 41 7.23 0.91 -20.07
CA GLU A 41 6.42 1.40 -18.93
C GLU A 41 6.05 2.86 -19.10
N GLU A 42 6.98 3.71 -19.55
CA GLU A 42 6.73 5.11 -19.86
C GLU A 42 5.65 5.30 -20.94
N GLU A 43 5.61 4.42 -21.95
CA GLU A 43 4.57 4.46 -22.97
C GLU A 43 3.21 4.03 -22.44
N LEU A 44 3.18 3.06 -21.48
CA LEU A 44 1.94 2.65 -20.81
C LEU A 44 1.39 3.77 -19.93
N LEU A 45 2.24 4.41 -19.12
CA LEU A 45 1.86 5.57 -18.31
C LEU A 45 1.36 6.72 -19.19
N ALA A 46 2.06 7.04 -20.28
CA ALA A 46 1.61 8.07 -21.22
C ALA A 46 0.28 7.74 -21.93
N VAL A 47 -0.11 6.46 -22.00
CA VAL A 47 -1.45 6.06 -22.47
C VAL A 47 -2.48 6.27 -21.37
N ALA A 48 -2.16 5.92 -20.12
CA ALA A 48 -3.03 6.16 -18.96
C ALA A 48 -3.31 7.65 -18.76
N ASP A 49 -2.28 8.51 -18.82
CA ASP A 49 -2.43 9.98 -18.75
C ASP A 49 -3.40 10.53 -19.82
N ARG A 50 -3.27 10.01 -21.04
CA ARG A 50 -4.18 10.41 -22.14
C ARG A 50 -5.60 9.92 -21.95
N ALA A 51 -5.78 8.75 -21.36
CA ALA A 51 -7.10 8.21 -21.04
C ALA A 51 -7.78 9.01 -19.93
N LEU A 52 -7.03 9.43 -18.90
CA LEU A 52 -7.49 10.35 -17.85
C LEU A 52 -7.88 11.70 -18.43
N ALA A 53 -7.01 12.33 -19.22
CA ALA A 53 -7.30 13.60 -19.88
C ALA A 53 -8.50 13.55 -20.83
N ALA A 54 -8.80 12.38 -21.42
CA ALA A 54 -9.97 12.13 -22.25
C ALA A 54 -11.21 11.73 -21.45
N GLN A 55 -11.14 11.68 -20.10
CA GLN A 55 -12.21 11.22 -19.21
C GLN A 55 -12.70 9.80 -19.55
N SER A 56 -11.80 8.93 -20.04
CA SER A 56 -12.10 7.52 -20.34
C SER A 56 -11.84 6.62 -19.12
N ILE A 57 -11.02 7.06 -18.21
CA ILE A 57 -10.78 6.51 -16.88
C ILE A 57 -10.87 7.65 -15.87
N ASP A 58 -11.13 7.33 -14.60
CA ASP A 58 -11.09 8.29 -13.49
C ASP A 58 -9.70 8.33 -12.82
N GLU A 59 -9.54 9.20 -11.82
CA GLU A 59 -8.28 9.37 -11.10
C GLU A 59 -7.89 8.10 -10.33
N GLU A 60 -8.87 7.41 -9.71
CA GLU A 60 -8.63 6.18 -8.94
C GLU A 60 -8.13 5.04 -9.87
N GLU A 61 -8.73 4.92 -11.06
CA GLU A 61 -8.30 3.95 -12.08
C GLU A 61 -6.89 4.28 -12.62
N HIS A 62 -6.58 5.58 -12.79
CA HIS A 62 -5.25 6.02 -13.21
C HIS A 62 -4.19 5.69 -12.15
N ASP A 63 -4.43 6.05 -10.88
CA ASP A 63 -3.53 5.81 -9.75
C ASP A 63 -3.28 4.31 -9.57
N LEU A 64 -4.31 3.48 -9.73
CA LEU A 64 -4.16 2.02 -9.68
C LEU A 64 -3.25 1.49 -10.79
N ILE A 65 -3.35 2.02 -12.02
CA ILE A 65 -2.46 1.63 -13.13
C ILE A 65 -1.02 2.00 -12.80
N GLU A 66 -0.78 3.20 -12.27
CA GLU A 66 0.54 3.66 -11.85
C GLU A 66 1.12 2.78 -10.74
N SER A 67 0.34 2.50 -9.70
CA SER A 67 0.74 1.62 -8.59
C SER A 67 1.10 0.21 -9.05
N VAL A 68 0.32 -0.39 -9.97
CA VAL A 68 0.61 -1.72 -10.52
C VAL A 68 1.94 -1.75 -11.28
N ILE A 69 2.25 -0.69 -12.03
CA ILE A 69 3.51 -0.58 -12.78
C ILE A 69 4.68 -0.42 -11.79
N ALA A 70 4.57 0.50 -10.82
CA ALA A 70 5.59 0.76 -9.82
C ALA A 70 5.88 -0.48 -8.94
N PHE A 71 4.84 -1.27 -8.61
CA PHE A 71 4.97 -2.49 -7.83
C PHE A 71 5.88 -3.53 -8.48
N GLY A 72 6.01 -3.52 -9.81
CA GLY A 72 6.93 -4.40 -10.53
C GLY A 72 8.41 -4.20 -10.14
N ASP A 73 8.80 -2.98 -9.79
CA ASP A 73 10.17 -2.63 -9.39
C ASP A 73 10.37 -2.58 -7.88
N THR A 74 9.29 -2.69 -7.09
CA THR A 74 9.31 -2.63 -5.61
C THR A 74 10.00 -3.86 -5.02
N LEU A 75 10.89 -3.65 -4.04
CA LEU A 75 11.56 -4.73 -3.32
C LEU A 75 10.87 -5.00 -1.97
N VAL A 76 10.96 -6.24 -1.50
CA VAL A 76 10.36 -6.65 -0.22
C VAL A 76 10.77 -5.76 0.96
N ARG A 77 12.00 -5.25 1.00
CA ARG A 77 12.48 -4.34 2.06
C ARG A 77 11.72 -3.01 2.12
N GLU A 78 11.05 -2.61 1.02
CA GLU A 78 10.35 -1.33 0.91
C GLU A 78 8.93 -1.42 1.48
N VAL A 79 8.37 -2.65 1.50
CA VAL A 79 6.99 -2.93 1.93
C VAL A 79 6.91 -3.76 3.23
N MET A 80 8.05 -4.28 3.74
CA MET A 80 8.06 -5.11 4.94
C MET A 80 7.82 -4.29 6.21
N VAL A 81 7.23 -4.93 7.23
CA VAL A 81 7.29 -4.45 8.61
C VAL A 81 8.73 -4.63 9.10
N PRO A 82 9.46 -3.55 9.40
CA PRO A 82 10.87 -3.65 9.79
C PRO A 82 11.03 -4.27 11.19
N ARG A 83 12.18 -4.86 11.43
CA ARG A 83 12.52 -5.58 12.68
C ARG A 83 12.14 -4.85 13.98
N PRO A 84 12.37 -3.52 14.14
CA PRO A 84 12.00 -2.82 15.38
C PRO A 84 10.51 -2.80 15.67
N ASP A 85 9.67 -2.90 14.64
CA ASP A 85 8.22 -2.80 14.72
C ASP A 85 7.55 -4.19 14.74
N MET A 86 8.34 -5.26 14.63
CA MET A 86 7.82 -6.62 14.69
C MET A 86 7.35 -6.99 16.10
N VAL A 87 6.16 -7.55 16.17
CA VAL A 87 5.66 -8.22 17.38
C VAL A 87 5.84 -9.72 17.23
N SER A 88 6.48 -10.35 18.22
CA SER A 88 6.71 -11.79 18.26
C SER A 88 6.34 -12.39 19.62
N ILE A 89 6.14 -13.69 19.67
CA ILE A 89 5.79 -14.47 20.85
C ILE A 89 6.98 -15.33 21.25
N ASP A 90 7.30 -15.36 22.56
CA ASP A 90 8.31 -16.29 23.10
C ASP A 90 7.85 -17.75 22.92
N SER A 91 8.74 -18.61 22.43
CA SER A 91 8.44 -20.03 22.17
C SER A 91 7.90 -20.78 23.38
N ARG A 92 8.22 -20.34 24.59
CA ARG A 92 7.87 -20.97 25.89
C ARG A 92 6.60 -20.41 26.49
N CYS A 93 6.00 -19.37 25.92
CA CYS A 93 4.77 -18.81 26.48
C CYS A 93 3.59 -19.79 26.32
N SER A 94 2.61 -19.69 27.21
CA SER A 94 1.40 -20.51 27.11
C SER A 94 0.50 -20.02 25.98
N VAL A 95 -0.35 -20.92 25.49
CA VAL A 95 -1.39 -20.61 24.47
C VAL A 95 -2.24 -19.42 24.91
N GLN A 96 -2.60 -19.34 26.22
CA GLN A 96 -3.39 -18.24 26.74
C GLN A 96 -2.65 -16.90 26.58
N VAL A 97 -1.40 -16.82 27.00
CA VAL A 97 -0.59 -15.58 26.90
C VAL A 97 -0.37 -15.18 25.46
N ALA A 98 -0.06 -16.15 24.57
CA ALA A 98 0.09 -15.92 23.16
C ALA A 98 -1.19 -15.36 22.53
N LEU A 99 -2.35 -15.90 22.91
CA LEU A 99 -3.65 -15.43 22.43
C LEU A 99 -3.96 -14.00 22.89
N GLU A 100 -3.72 -13.70 24.18
CA GLU A 100 -3.93 -12.36 24.74
C GLU A 100 -3.07 -11.32 24.02
N GLN A 101 -1.80 -11.63 23.76
CA GLN A 101 -0.88 -10.75 23.01
C GLN A 101 -1.35 -10.56 21.55
N ALA A 102 -1.67 -11.62 20.85
CA ALA A 102 -2.10 -11.53 19.47
C ALA A 102 -3.41 -10.73 19.30
N VAL A 103 -4.38 -10.94 20.18
CA VAL A 103 -5.66 -10.22 20.17
C VAL A 103 -5.50 -8.75 20.53
N SER A 104 -4.64 -8.43 21.51
CA SER A 104 -4.40 -7.03 21.92
C SER A 104 -3.80 -6.17 20.79
N HIS A 105 -3.05 -6.80 19.86
CA HIS A 105 -2.49 -6.13 18.70
C HIS A 105 -3.34 -6.29 17.43
N GLY A 106 -4.41 -7.07 17.45
CA GLY A 106 -5.27 -7.31 16.29
C GLY A 106 -4.68 -8.23 15.22
N TYR A 107 -3.62 -8.98 15.53
CA TYR A 107 -2.93 -9.81 14.54
C TYR A 107 -3.56 -11.18 14.37
N SER A 108 -3.67 -11.64 13.12
CA SER A 108 -4.14 -12.99 12.77
C SER A 108 -3.02 -14.04 12.80
N ARG A 109 -1.77 -13.61 12.63
CA ARG A 109 -0.56 -14.45 12.61
C ARG A 109 0.55 -13.75 13.36
N VAL A 110 1.30 -14.49 14.17
CA VAL A 110 2.41 -13.92 14.94
C VAL A 110 3.63 -14.84 14.86
N PRO A 111 4.82 -14.32 14.57
CA PRO A 111 6.07 -15.07 14.64
C PRO A 111 6.33 -15.56 16.07
N VAL A 112 6.89 -16.76 16.18
CA VAL A 112 7.35 -17.35 17.44
C VAL A 112 8.86 -17.42 17.42
N CYS A 113 9.52 -16.87 18.44
CA CYS A 113 10.98 -16.85 18.57
C CYS A 113 11.45 -17.56 19.85
N ASP A 114 12.65 -18.16 19.84
CA ASP A 114 13.24 -18.83 21.01
C ASP A 114 14.26 -17.91 21.73
N ALA A 115 15.40 -17.68 21.17
CA ALA A 115 16.49 -16.91 21.81
C ALA A 115 16.50 -15.42 21.42
N GLY A 116 15.44 -14.94 20.77
CA GLY A 116 15.29 -13.58 20.27
C GLY A 116 14.75 -13.55 18.85
N ILE A 117 14.57 -12.35 18.31
CA ILE A 117 13.87 -12.12 17.04
C ILE A 117 14.61 -12.70 15.82
N ASP A 118 15.90 -13.04 15.96
CA ASP A 118 16.68 -13.72 14.90
C ASP A 118 16.47 -15.24 14.90
N ASP A 119 15.91 -15.79 15.97
CA ASP A 119 15.69 -17.23 16.12
C ASP A 119 14.18 -17.55 16.02
N ILE A 120 13.65 -17.36 14.82
CA ILE A 120 12.24 -17.62 14.51
C ILE A 120 12.04 -19.12 14.34
N VAL A 121 11.29 -19.75 15.26
CA VAL A 121 10.95 -21.18 15.21
C VAL A 121 9.71 -21.48 14.39
N GLY A 122 8.88 -20.46 14.11
CA GLY A 122 7.68 -20.63 13.29
C GLY A 122 6.72 -19.46 13.38
N VAL A 123 5.51 -19.66 12.86
CA VAL A 123 4.41 -18.70 12.91
C VAL A 123 3.18 -19.38 13.51
N VAL A 124 2.57 -18.78 14.51
CA VAL A 124 1.33 -19.26 15.11
C VAL A 124 0.14 -18.48 14.55
N HIS A 125 -0.94 -19.18 14.28
CA HIS A 125 -2.20 -18.57 13.84
C HIS A 125 -3.14 -18.39 15.04
N VAL A 126 -3.73 -17.21 15.18
CA VAL A 126 -4.68 -16.90 16.27
C VAL A 126 -5.84 -17.88 16.31
N LYS A 127 -6.37 -18.31 15.16
CA LYS A 127 -7.42 -19.33 15.11
C LYS A 127 -7.04 -20.66 15.76
N ASP A 128 -5.76 -21.07 15.65
CA ASP A 128 -5.26 -22.30 16.24
C ASP A 128 -5.09 -22.13 17.76
N LEU A 129 -4.67 -20.93 18.22
CA LEU A 129 -4.63 -20.56 19.64
C LEU A 129 -6.03 -20.55 20.26
N VAL A 130 -7.02 -19.95 19.59
CA VAL A 130 -8.43 -19.93 20.03
C VAL A 130 -8.96 -21.36 20.16
N THR A 131 -8.70 -22.20 19.16
CA THR A 131 -9.13 -23.61 19.21
C THR A 131 -8.51 -24.34 20.39
N ALA A 132 -7.21 -24.19 20.60
CA ALA A 132 -6.51 -24.81 21.72
C ALA A 132 -7.03 -24.31 23.08
N GLN A 133 -7.33 -23.01 23.21
CA GLN A 133 -7.92 -22.43 24.40
C GLN A 133 -9.31 -23.03 24.70
N LEU A 134 -10.17 -23.16 23.69
CA LEU A 134 -11.51 -23.74 23.82
C LEU A 134 -11.46 -25.24 24.18
N ASP A 135 -10.43 -25.95 23.71
CA ASP A 135 -10.18 -27.36 24.05
C ASP A 135 -9.58 -27.55 25.47
N GLY A 136 -9.43 -26.49 26.26
CA GLY A 136 -8.85 -26.54 27.60
C GLY A 136 -7.32 -26.71 27.61
N ARG A 137 -6.63 -26.42 26.51
CA ARG A 137 -5.17 -26.50 26.34
C ARG A 137 -4.49 -25.13 26.48
N GLY A 138 -5.09 -24.20 27.23
CA GLY A 138 -4.56 -22.85 27.44
C GLY A 138 -3.15 -22.81 28.07
N ASP A 139 -2.84 -23.79 28.92
CA ASP A 139 -1.54 -23.92 29.60
C ASP A 139 -0.45 -24.62 28.76
N CYS A 140 -0.82 -25.15 27.57
CA CYS A 140 0.16 -25.74 26.64
C CYS A 140 1.08 -24.66 26.07
N VAL A 141 2.24 -25.07 25.58
CA VAL A 141 3.22 -24.15 24.99
C VAL A 141 2.76 -23.72 23.60
N ALA A 142 2.81 -22.42 23.31
CA ALA A 142 2.33 -21.86 22.04
C ALA A 142 3.15 -22.35 20.83
N SER A 143 4.45 -22.64 21.02
CA SER A 143 5.31 -23.16 19.96
C SER A 143 4.87 -24.53 19.43
N ASP A 144 4.14 -25.33 20.21
CA ASP A 144 3.59 -26.61 19.75
C ASP A 144 2.55 -26.46 18.63
N LEU A 145 1.98 -25.25 18.50
CA LEU A 145 1.01 -24.90 17.47
C LEU A 145 1.64 -24.11 16.31
N ALA A 146 2.95 -23.80 16.41
CA ALA A 146 3.64 -23.03 15.40
C ALA A 146 3.81 -23.87 14.10
N ARG A 147 3.58 -23.20 12.97
CA ARG A 147 3.83 -23.74 11.64
C ARG A 147 5.17 -23.26 11.13
N ASN A 148 5.78 -23.98 10.21
CA ASN A 148 7.04 -23.54 9.62
C ASN A 148 6.90 -22.13 9.03
N ALA A 149 7.88 -21.26 9.36
CA ALA A 149 8.00 -19.95 8.75
C ALA A 149 8.63 -20.08 7.36
N THR A 150 8.18 -19.28 6.41
CA THR A 150 8.83 -19.09 5.12
C THR A 150 9.78 -17.90 5.23
N PHE A 151 11.01 -18.06 4.75
CA PHE A 151 12.04 -17.02 4.76
C PHE A 151 12.32 -16.54 3.34
N VAL A 152 12.44 -15.24 3.16
CA VAL A 152 12.75 -14.60 1.87
C VAL A 152 13.81 -13.53 2.06
N PRO A 153 14.72 -13.30 1.08
CA PRO A 153 15.68 -12.21 1.15
C PRO A 153 14.99 -10.85 0.98
N GLU A 154 15.50 -9.82 1.64
CA GLU A 154 14.97 -8.46 1.56
C GLU A 154 15.08 -7.82 0.15
N THR A 155 15.99 -8.34 -0.68
CA THR A 155 16.19 -7.91 -2.08
C THR A 155 15.27 -8.59 -3.09
N LYS A 156 14.35 -9.45 -2.63
CA LYS A 156 13.40 -10.11 -3.52
C LYS A 156 12.40 -9.10 -4.08
N PRO A 157 12.05 -9.16 -5.39
CA PRO A 157 10.94 -8.38 -5.95
C PRO A 157 9.61 -8.72 -5.24
N ALA A 158 8.82 -7.68 -4.92
CA ALA A 158 7.56 -7.82 -4.19
C ALA A 158 6.52 -8.59 -4.99
N ASP A 159 6.47 -8.39 -6.32
CA ASP A 159 5.58 -9.08 -7.24
C ASP A 159 5.91 -10.59 -7.35
N ASP A 160 7.20 -10.97 -7.33
CA ASP A 160 7.64 -12.36 -7.28
C ASP A 160 7.26 -13.03 -5.95
N LEU A 161 7.37 -12.29 -4.84
CA LEU A 161 6.92 -12.77 -3.54
C LEU A 161 5.41 -12.98 -3.51
N MET A 162 4.64 -12.02 -4.02
CA MET A 162 3.18 -12.14 -4.10
C MET A 162 2.76 -13.39 -4.88
N ARG A 163 3.38 -13.63 -6.04
CA ARG A 163 3.14 -14.85 -6.85
C ARG A 163 3.49 -16.13 -6.10
N GLN A 164 4.60 -16.12 -5.35
CA GLN A 164 5.01 -17.25 -4.52
C GLN A 164 3.99 -17.50 -3.40
N MET A 165 3.58 -16.46 -2.66
CA MET A 165 2.57 -16.55 -1.60
C MET A 165 1.26 -17.16 -2.10
N GLN A 166 0.79 -16.73 -3.28
CA GLN A 166 -0.41 -17.28 -3.91
C GLN A 166 -0.26 -18.75 -4.31
N SER A 167 0.86 -19.13 -4.92
CA SER A 167 1.09 -20.50 -5.41
C SER A 167 1.29 -21.50 -4.28
N GLU A 168 2.01 -21.12 -3.23
CA GLU A 168 2.36 -21.95 -2.07
C GLU A 168 1.35 -21.80 -0.91
N ARG A 169 0.40 -20.88 -1.01
CA ARG A 169 -0.70 -20.63 -0.06
C ARG A 169 -0.23 -20.28 1.35
N PHE A 170 0.74 -19.40 1.46
CA PHE A 170 1.11 -18.76 2.72
C PHE A 170 0.85 -17.24 2.65
N HIS A 171 0.66 -16.60 3.79
CA HIS A 171 0.27 -15.19 3.88
C HIS A 171 1.24 -14.34 4.69
N MET A 172 2.34 -14.90 5.18
CA MET A 172 3.37 -14.21 5.93
C MET A 172 4.72 -14.84 5.64
N ALA A 173 5.72 -14.03 5.39
CA ALA A 173 7.12 -14.44 5.25
C ALA A 173 8.00 -13.64 6.21
N MET A 174 9.04 -14.30 6.72
CA MET A 174 10.12 -13.66 7.45
C MET A 174 11.14 -13.14 6.45
N VAL A 175 11.54 -11.90 6.59
CA VAL A 175 12.52 -11.26 5.71
C VAL A 175 13.90 -11.35 6.36
N VAL A 176 14.89 -11.80 5.59
CA VAL A 176 16.26 -11.96 6.06
C VAL A 176 17.23 -11.05 5.32
N ASP A 177 18.20 -10.51 6.05
CA ASP A 177 19.31 -9.73 5.53
C ASP A 177 20.43 -10.62 4.94
N GLU A 178 21.49 -10.01 4.39
CA GLU A 178 22.64 -10.69 3.77
C GLU A 178 23.47 -11.49 4.78
N TYR A 179 23.30 -11.26 6.07
CA TYR A 179 24.01 -11.93 7.16
C TYR A 179 23.21 -13.08 7.76
N GLY A 180 21.95 -13.25 7.30
CA GLY A 180 21.03 -14.28 7.80
C GLY A 180 20.27 -13.85 9.06
N GLY A 181 20.34 -12.57 9.45
CA GLY A 181 19.53 -11.99 10.52
C GLY A 181 18.11 -11.67 10.03
N THR A 182 17.18 -11.55 10.97
CA THR A 182 15.81 -11.12 10.64
C THR A 182 15.78 -9.61 10.38
N ALA A 183 15.53 -9.20 9.15
CA ALA A 183 15.34 -7.80 8.74
C ALA A 183 13.91 -7.29 9.03
N GLY A 184 12.92 -8.19 8.91
CA GLY A 184 11.53 -7.85 9.09
C GLY A 184 10.58 -9.01 8.84
N LEU A 185 9.33 -8.73 8.65
CA LEU A 185 8.32 -9.64 8.11
C LEU A 185 7.48 -8.93 7.04
N VAL A 186 6.87 -9.69 6.18
CA VAL A 186 5.94 -9.17 5.17
C VAL A 186 4.73 -10.09 5.07
N THR A 187 3.56 -9.49 4.94
CA THR A 187 2.30 -10.22 4.76
C THR A 187 1.75 -10.05 3.35
N MET A 188 0.78 -10.86 2.97
CA MET A 188 0.06 -10.70 1.71
C MET A 188 -0.72 -9.37 1.70
N GLU A 189 -1.23 -9.02 2.87
CA GLU A 189 -1.96 -7.78 3.12
C GLU A 189 -1.07 -6.55 2.81
N ASP A 190 0.19 -6.51 3.26
CA ASP A 190 1.15 -5.42 2.98
C ASP A 190 1.44 -5.28 1.48
N LEU A 191 1.60 -6.43 0.78
CA LEU A 191 1.83 -6.44 -0.68
C LEU A 191 0.61 -5.95 -1.47
N LEU A 192 -0.61 -6.22 -0.97
CA LEU A 192 -1.84 -5.73 -1.60
C LEU A 192 -2.04 -4.23 -1.33
N GLU A 193 -1.69 -3.77 -0.14
CA GLU A 193 -1.75 -2.35 0.22
C GLU A 193 -0.87 -1.48 -0.69
N GLU A 194 0.32 -1.98 -1.08
CA GLU A 194 1.21 -1.28 -2.02
C GLU A 194 0.59 -1.09 -3.41
N VAL A 195 -0.26 -2.03 -3.84
CA VAL A 195 -0.92 -1.97 -5.16
C VAL A 195 -2.21 -1.18 -5.13
N PHE A 196 -3.05 -1.42 -4.10
CA PHE A 196 -4.42 -0.89 -4.04
C PHE A 196 -4.56 0.34 -3.13
N GLY A 197 -3.46 0.73 -2.43
CA GLY A 197 -3.55 1.70 -1.36
C GLY A 197 -4.25 1.13 -0.13
N GLU A 198 -4.55 1.98 0.85
CA GLU A 198 -5.35 1.57 2.01
C GLU A 198 -6.72 1.05 1.52
N ILE A 199 -6.90 -0.28 1.54
CA ILE A 199 -8.22 -0.87 1.30
C ILE A 199 -9.08 -0.51 2.50
N VAL A 200 -10.02 0.41 2.29
CA VAL A 200 -11.04 0.73 3.31
C VAL A 200 -11.83 -0.54 3.57
N ASP A 201 -11.61 -1.18 4.75
CA ASP A 201 -12.35 -2.38 5.15
C ASP A 201 -13.84 -2.02 5.30
N GLU A 202 -14.75 -2.89 4.85
CA GLU A 202 -16.20 -2.77 5.09
C GLU A 202 -16.53 -2.73 6.60
N PHE A 203 -15.59 -3.10 7.46
CA PHE A 203 -15.66 -3.00 8.92
C PHE A 203 -14.98 -1.75 9.47
N ASP A 204 -14.15 -1.05 8.70
CA ASP A 204 -13.82 0.32 8.97
C ASP A 204 -15.13 1.07 8.75
N ARG A 205 -15.88 1.27 9.83
CA ARG A 205 -16.95 2.24 9.84
C ARG A 205 -16.33 3.47 9.21
N GLU A 206 -16.81 3.89 8.04
CA GLU A 206 -16.50 5.20 7.51
C GLU A 206 -16.65 6.14 8.69
N GLU A 207 -15.54 6.54 9.31
CA GLU A 207 -15.64 7.57 10.31
C GLU A 207 -16.22 8.76 9.57
N PRO A 208 -17.39 9.23 9.97
CA PRO A 208 -18.03 10.29 9.22
C PRO A 208 -17.03 11.43 9.10
N LEU A 209 -16.86 11.96 7.89
CA LEU A 209 -15.94 13.07 7.60
C LEU A 209 -16.09 14.20 8.62
N SER A 210 -17.27 14.30 9.24
CA SER A 210 -17.56 15.23 10.33
C SER A 210 -18.35 14.57 11.45
N GLN A 211 -18.02 14.91 12.70
CA GLN A 211 -18.72 14.47 13.90
C GLN A 211 -18.94 15.67 14.85
N PRO A 212 -20.18 16.03 15.19
CA PRO A 212 -20.45 17.09 16.15
C PRO A 212 -19.97 16.66 17.56
N LEU A 213 -19.32 17.57 18.26
CA LEU A 213 -18.84 17.38 19.63
C LEU A 213 -19.86 17.94 20.66
N ALA A 214 -19.96 17.30 21.81
CA ALA A 214 -20.89 17.69 22.89
C ALA A 214 -20.65 19.12 23.39
N CYS A 215 -19.47 19.71 23.16
CA CYS A 215 -19.12 21.08 23.54
C CYS A 215 -19.44 22.14 22.46
N GLY A 216 -20.19 21.78 21.41
CA GLY A 216 -20.55 22.70 20.32
C GLY A 216 -19.44 22.90 19.27
N GLY A 217 -18.40 22.07 19.27
CA GLY A 217 -17.39 22.00 18.24
C GLY A 217 -17.68 20.88 17.23
N LEU A 218 -16.79 20.73 16.25
CA LEU A 218 -16.83 19.73 15.22
C LEU A 218 -15.49 18.96 15.21
N ARG A 219 -15.54 17.62 15.07
CA ARG A 219 -14.37 16.82 14.74
C ARG A 219 -14.48 16.47 13.27
N VAL A 220 -13.42 16.70 12.50
CA VAL A 220 -13.41 16.42 11.07
C VAL A 220 -12.21 15.56 10.71
N HIS A 221 -12.37 14.76 9.64
CA HIS A 221 -11.28 14.01 9.06
C HIS A 221 -10.38 14.96 8.23
N GLY A 222 -9.05 14.78 8.29
CA GLY A 222 -8.10 15.64 7.56
C GLY A 222 -8.26 15.60 6.03
N ARG A 223 -8.85 14.53 5.48
CA ARG A 223 -9.16 14.40 4.04
C ARG A 223 -10.44 15.13 3.60
N MET A 224 -11.21 15.68 4.53
CA MET A 224 -12.43 16.41 4.19
C MET A 224 -12.10 17.58 3.25
N PRO A 225 -12.82 17.75 2.14
CA PRO A 225 -12.68 18.92 1.28
C PRO A 225 -12.97 20.22 2.04
N VAL A 226 -12.17 21.27 1.78
CA VAL A 226 -12.36 22.57 2.45
C VAL A 226 -13.71 23.19 2.10
N ASP A 227 -14.20 22.97 0.88
CA ASP A 227 -15.51 23.45 0.45
C ASP A 227 -16.65 22.82 1.25
N GLU A 228 -16.58 21.50 1.51
CA GLU A 228 -17.56 20.80 2.35
C GLU A 228 -17.52 21.33 3.80
N LEU A 229 -16.32 21.61 4.33
CA LEU A 229 -16.17 22.20 5.64
C LEU A 229 -16.75 23.62 5.71
N ASN A 230 -16.55 24.44 4.68
CA ASN A 230 -17.14 25.78 4.56
C ASN A 230 -18.67 25.74 4.64
N GLU A 231 -19.30 24.77 3.94
CA GLU A 231 -20.73 24.55 4.00
C GLU A 231 -21.21 24.15 5.41
N LEU A 232 -20.47 23.26 6.07
CA LEU A 232 -20.80 22.78 7.42
C LEU A 232 -20.67 23.86 8.49
N LEU A 233 -19.70 24.77 8.34
CA LEU A 233 -19.43 25.83 9.29
C LEU A 233 -20.25 27.10 9.02
N ASP A 234 -20.88 27.22 7.84
CA ASP A 234 -21.48 28.45 7.31
C ASP A 234 -20.49 29.63 7.35
N GLU A 235 -19.22 29.34 7.03
CA GLU A 235 -18.09 30.30 7.06
C GLU A 235 -17.20 30.08 5.84
N THR A 236 -16.44 31.11 5.46
CA THR A 236 -15.45 31.02 4.39
C THR A 236 -14.06 30.98 5.02
N LEU A 237 -13.39 29.84 4.91
CA LEU A 237 -11.99 29.68 5.30
C LEU A 237 -11.05 30.34 4.28
N PRO A 238 -9.81 30.64 4.63
CA PRO A 238 -8.85 31.19 3.68
C PRO A 238 -8.76 30.34 2.41
N ASP A 239 -8.59 30.99 1.27
CA ASP A 239 -8.38 30.35 -0.03
C ASP A 239 -6.88 30.12 -0.28
N GLY A 240 -6.48 29.00 -0.90
CA GLY A 240 -5.08 28.64 -1.15
C GLY A 240 -4.94 27.40 -2.03
N ASP A 241 -3.70 26.93 -2.17
CA ASP A 241 -3.36 25.76 -2.99
C ASP A 241 -3.58 24.43 -2.23
N TRP A 242 -4.69 24.30 -1.53
CA TRP A 242 -5.07 23.08 -0.79
C TRP A 242 -6.52 22.72 -1.02
N ASP A 243 -6.79 21.43 -1.20
CA ASP A 243 -8.15 20.92 -1.40
C ASP A 243 -8.76 20.36 -0.11
N THR A 244 -7.92 20.04 0.90
CA THR A 244 -8.36 19.34 2.12
C THR A 244 -8.07 20.11 3.40
N VAL A 245 -8.83 19.83 4.46
CA VAL A 245 -8.63 20.41 5.80
C VAL A 245 -7.22 20.12 6.35
N GLY A 246 -6.68 18.94 6.09
CA GLY A 246 -5.31 18.60 6.48
C GLY A 246 -4.27 19.47 5.77
N GLY A 247 -4.46 19.73 4.47
CA GLY A 247 -3.63 20.64 3.68
C GLY A 247 -3.69 22.08 4.17
N LEU A 248 -4.89 22.59 4.43
CA LEU A 248 -5.13 23.91 4.99
C LEU A 248 -4.37 24.13 6.33
N ILE A 249 -4.44 23.16 7.24
CA ILE A 249 -3.76 23.26 8.55
C ILE A 249 -2.25 23.13 8.39
N PHE A 250 -1.79 22.24 7.52
CA PHE A 250 -0.37 22.08 7.21
C PHE A 250 0.24 23.38 6.69
N ASP A 251 -0.43 24.05 5.76
CA ASP A 251 0.01 25.35 5.23
C ASP A 251 -0.01 26.45 6.31
N ALA A 252 -1.09 26.51 7.09
CA ALA A 252 -1.23 27.51 8.16
C ALA A 252 -0.17 27.36 9.27
N LEU A 253 0.30 26.15 9.56
CA LEU A 253 1.36 25.88 10.54
C LEU A 253 2.77 26.02 9.93
N GLY A 254 2.93 25.78 8.62
CA GLY A 254 4.21 25.89 7.90
C GLY A 254 5.21 24.76 8.20
N HIS A 255 4.80 23.71 8.91
CA HIS A 255 5.62 22.52 9.22
C HIS A 255 4.73 21.30 9.41
N VAL A 256 5.35 20.11 9.50
CA VAL A 256 4.63 18.86 9.81
C VAL A 256 4.07 18.95 11.23
N PRO A 257 2.73 18.93 11.42
CA PRO A 257 2.13 19.18 12.72
C PRO A 257 2.35 18.01 13.69
N GLU A 258 2.42 18.36 14.98
CA GLU A 258 2.37 17.39 16.08
C GLU A 258 0.95 17.31 16.67
N VAL A 259 0.62 16.18 17.29
CA VAL A 259 -0.66 16.01 18.00
C VAL A 259 -0.77 17.02 19.14
N GLY A 260 -1.86 17.78 19.17
CA GLY A 260 -2.11 18.83 20.16
C GLY A 260 -1.80 20.24 19.69
N GLU A 261 -1.15 20.41 18.54
CA GLU A 261 -0.95 21.75 17.95
C GLU A 261 -2.27 22.37 17.51
N THR A 262 -2.33 23.68 17.57
CA THR A 262 -3.54 24.44 17.26
C THR A 262 -3.22 25.65 16.39
N VAL A 263 -4.14 25.96 15.48
CA VAL A 263 -4.11 27.17 14.65
C VAL A 263 -5.46 27.86 14.68
N GLU A 264 -5.50 29.18 14.60
CA GLU A 264 -6.73 29.98 14.55
C GLU A 264 -7.04 30.37 13.10
N LEU A 265 -8.18 29.92 12.58
CA LEU A 265 -8.65 30.21 11.22
C LEU A 265 -10.12 30.64 11.29
N ALA A 266 -10.47 31.72 10.60
CA ALA A 266 -11.82 32.29 10.56
C ALA A 266 -12.48 32.48 11.96
N GLY A 267 -11.68 32.82 13.00
CA GLY A 267 -12.18 33.01 14.36
C GLY A 267 -12.56 31.72 15.09
N ARG A 268 -12.07 30.58 14.62
CA ARG A 268 -12.18 29.27 15.27
C ARG A 268 -10.82 28.67 15.51
N GLN A 269 -10.72 27.86 16.56
CA GLN A 269 -9.50 27.12 16.87
C GLN A 269 -9.55 25.73 16.24
N PHE A 270 -8.58 25.44 15.40
CA PHE A 270 -8.36 24.12 14.79
C PHE A 270 -7.24 23.42 15.55
N GLY A 271 -7.50 22.28 16.15
CA GLY A 271 -6.54 21.48 16.90
C GLY A 271 -6.30 20.13 16.24
N VAL A 272 -5.04 19.77 16.04
CA VAL A 272 -4.62 18.48 15.49
C VAL A 272 -4.83 17.40 16.57
N GLU A 273 -5.77 16.49 16.36
CA GLU A 273 -6.03 15.38 17.31
C GLU A 273 -5.26 14.11 16.95
N GLN A 274 -4.97 13.89 15.65
CA GLN A 274 -4.27 12.69 15.22
C GLN A 274 -3.43 12.97 13.96
N VAL A 275 -2.22 12.41 13.95
CA VAL A 275 -1.31 12.43 12.80
C VAL A 275 -0.83 10.99 12.56
N VAL A 276 -0.88 10.52 11.32
CA VAL A 276 -0.34 9.23 10.90
C VAL A 276 0.78 9.49 9.89
N GLY A 277 2.00 9.12 10.24
CA GLY A 277 3.18 9.48 9.48
C GLY A 277 3.37 10.99 9.36
N ARG A 278 3.11 11.57 8.20
CA ARG A 278 3.18 13.02 7.93
C ARG A 278 1.82 13.64 7.61
N ARG A 279 0.73 12.84 7.68
CA ARG A 279 -0.62 13.25 7.31
C ARG A 279 -1.46 13.49 8.54
N ILE A 280 -2.16 14.62 8.60
CA ILE A 280 -3.20 14.91 9.59
C ILE A 280 -4.42 14.05 9.26
N THR A 281 -4.84 13.20 10.19
CA THR A 281 -6.02 12.34 10.01
C THR A 281 -7.23 12.85 10.76
N ARG A 282 -7.06 13.54 11.90
CA ARG A 282 -8.17 14.10 12.68
C ARG A 282 -7.89 15.49 13.18
N VAL A 283 -8.90 16.34 13.06
CA VAL A 283 -8.87 17.75 13.47
C VAL A 283 -10.09 18.06 14.30
N ARG A 284 -9.88 18.74 15.42
CA ARG A 284 -10.95 19.29 16.25
C ARG A 284 -11.12 20.78 15.97
N ILE A 285 -12.32 21.18 15.63
CA ILE A 285 -12.69 22.60 15.40
C ILE A 285 -13.52 23.07 16.58
N GLY A 286 -13.05 24.12 17.23
CA GLY A 286 -13.73 24.75 18.35
C GLY A 286 -15.02 25.47 17.93
N ALA A 287 -15.90 25.71 18.89
CA ALA A 287 -17.03 26.62 18.68
C ALA A 287 -16.51 28.01 18.28
N PRO A 288 -17.29 28.81 17.52
CA PRO A 288 -16.87 30.17 17.15
C PRO A 288 -16.56 30.99 18.42
N THR A 289 -15.40 31.60 18.44
CA THR A 289 -15.03 32.55 19.52
C THR A 289 -15.97 33.73 19.36
N GLY A 290 -16.99 33.84 20.24
CA GLY A 290 -18.06 34.82 20.13
C GLY A 290 -17.51 36.22 19.95
N ARG A 291 -18.02 36.94 18.95
CA ARG A 291 -17.98 38.40 18.94
C ARG A 291 -18.74 38.90 20.16
N GLN A 292 -18.01 39.42 21.17
CA GLN A 292 -18.58 40.34 22.17
C GLN A 292 -18.92 41.66 21.50
#